data_e74b214a177c668f06687c0fcff032a6
#
_entry.id   e74b214a177c668f06687c0fcff032a6
#
_cell.length_a   1.000
_cell.length_b   1.000
_cell.length_c   1.000
_cell.angle_alpha   90.00
_cell.angle_beta   90.00
_cell.angle_gamma   90.00
#
_symmetry.space_group_name_H-M   'P 1'
#
loop_
_entity.id
_entity.type
_entity.pdbx_description
1 polymer ?
#
loop_
_entity_poly.entity_id
_entity_poly.type
_entity_poly.pdbx_seq_one_letter_code
_entity_poly.pdbx_strand_id
1 'polypeptide(L)'
;MAKIMHQILEASSQQKEQSIYEPTQSGRIFPEIPKFSTLEEERKHRKQRLVASCRAFALEKFDFGAAGHLTVRDPEYPHMYWTNPMAVHFSQV
;
A
#
# COMPACT_ATOMS: atom_id res chain seq x y z
N MET A 1 -10.88 -7.70 -7.24
CA MET A 1 -10.53 -6.32 -6.87
C MET A 1 -11.35 -5.79 -5.71
N ALA A 2 -12.69 -5.96 -5.69
CA ALA A 2 -13.52 -5.52 -4.57
C ALA A 2 -13.11 -6.13 -3.24
N LYS A 3 -12.74 -7.42 -3.20
CA LYS A 3 -12.24 -8.08 -1.99
C LYS A 3 -10.94 -7.47 -1.46
N ILE A 4 -10.04 -7.07 -2.35
CA ILE A 4 -8.76 -6.45 -1.97
C ILE A 4 -9.02 -5.08 -1.35
N MET A 5 -9.92 -4.30 -1.91
CA MET A 5 -10.30 -2.99 -1.38
C MET A 5 -10.90 -3.10 0.02
N HIS A 6 -11.80 -4.07 0.22
CA HIS A 6 -12.41 -4.31 1.52
C HIS A 6 -11.34 -4.70 2.57
N GLN A 7 -10.43 -5.58 2.20
CA GLN A 7 -9.31 -5.98 3.06
C GLN A 7 -8.40 -4.81 3.41
N ILE A 8 -8.16 -3.89 2.48
CA ILE A 8 -7.33 -2.70 2.73
C ILE A 8 -8.00 -1.77 3.74
N LEU A 9 -9.30 -1.54 3.62
CA LEU A 9 -10.04 -0.71 4.57
C LEU A 9 -10.04 -1.32 5.96
N GLU A 10 -10.22 -2.63 6.08
CA GLU A 10 -10.14 -3.35 7.35
C GLU A 10 -8.74 -3.28 7.94
N ALA A 11 -7.70 -3.52 7.13
CA ALA A 11 -6.32 -3.44 7.56
C ALA A 11 -5.96 -2.03 8.05
N SER A 12 -6.43 -0.99 7.37
CA SER A 12 -6.21 0.41 7.79
C SER A 12 -6.89 0.71 9.12
N SER A 13 -8.08 0.18 9.36
CA SER A 13 -8.78 0.33 10.65
C SER A 13 -8.03 -0.39 11.77
N GLN A 14 -7.54 -1.59 11.52
CA GLN A 14 -6.75 -2.36 12.48
C GLN A 14 -5.41 -1.67 12.79
N GLN A 15 -4.78 -1.06 11.79
CA GLN A 15 -3.52 -0.35 11.97
C GLN A 15 -3.65 0.90 12.83
N LYS A 16 -4.82 1.53 12.91
CA LYS A 16 -5.09 2.62 13.84
C LYS A 16 -5.08 2.16 15.29
N GLU A 17 -5.43 0.90 15.55
CA GLU A 17 -5.44 0.30 16.89
C GLU A 17 -4.08 -0.29 17.26
N GLN A 18 -3.38 -0.86 16.26
CA GLN A 18 -2.06 -1.47 16.44
C GLN A 18 -1.03 -0.75 15.57
N SER A 19 -0.40 0.27 16.13
CA SER A 19 0.62 1.00 15.39
C SER A 19 1.80 0.09 15.07
N ILE A 20 2.13 -0.01 13.77
CA ILE A 20 3.35 -0.67 13.29
C ILE A 20 4.53 0.29 13.27
N TYR A 21 4.31 1.53 13.67
CA TYR A 21 5.33 2.57 13.71
C TYR A 21 5.74 2.81 15.16
N GLU A 22 7.04 2.85 15.41
CA GLU A 22 7.59 3.18 16.71
C GLU A 22 7.91 4.67 16.81
N PRO A 23 7.77 5.29 17.99
CA PRO A 23 8.15 6.69 18.17
C PRO A 23 9.68 6.83 18.05
N THR A 24 10.12 7.95 17.48
CA THR A 24 11.53 8.26 17.38
C THR A 24 12.10 8.60 18.76
N GLN A 25 13.43 8.50 18.93
CA GLN A 25 14.10 8.80 20.17
C GLN A 25 13.91 10.25 20.65
N SER A 26 13.56 11.16 19.75
CA SER A 26 13.27 12.55 20.10
C SER A 26 11.86 12.79 20.65
N GLY A 27 11.08 11.74 20.83
CA GLY A 27 9.68 11.84 21.27
C GLY A 27 8.72 12.36 20.22
N ARG A 28 9.19 12.61 19.02
CA ARG A 28 8.33 12.97 17.88
C ARG A 28 7.79 11.72 17.25
N ILE A 29 6.48 11.69 17.01
CA ILE A 29 5.84 10.57 16.32
C ILE A 29 5.98 10.81 14.82
N PHE A 30 7.07 10.34 14.24
CA PHE A 30 7.20 10.22 12.80
C PHE A 30 6.95 8.77 12.41
N PRO A 31 6.19 8.54 11.33
CA PRO A 31 6.05 7.17 10.83
C PRO A 31 7.43 6.67 10.38
N GLU A 32 7.87 5.58 10.97
CA GLU A 32 9.08 4.88 10.54
C GLU A 32 8.71 3.78 9.53
N ILE A 33 9.73 3.22 8.89
CA ILE A 33 9.52 2.08 8.02
C ILE A 33 9.01 0.91 8.86
N PRO A 34 7.83 0.34 8.55
CA PRO A 34 7.29 -0.75 9.34
C PRO A 34 8.16 -2.00 9.26
N LYS A 35 8.20 -2.74 10.35
CA LYS A 35 8.94 -4.00 10.43
C LYS A 35 7.95 -5.16 10.45
N PHE A 36 8.30 -6.23 9.77
CA PHE A 36 7.47 -7.42 9.64
C PHE A 36 8.24 -8.65 10.08
N SER A 37 7.52 -9.63 10.63
CA SER A 37 8.11 -10.89 11.07
C SER A 37 8.36 -11.86 9.92
N THR A 38 7.61 -11.76 8.82
CA THR A 38 7.75 -12.62 7.66
C THR A 38 7.74 -11.83 6.36
N LEU A 39 8.34 -12.41 5.31
CA LEU A 39 8.31 -11.83 3.97
C LEU A 39 6.89 -11.82 3.38
N GLU A 40 6.07 -12.80 3.74
CA GLU A 40 4.66 -12.84 3.29
C GLU A 40 3.86 -11.68 3.86
N GLU A 41 4.03 -11.35 5.13
CA GLU A 41 3.39 -10.21 5.76
C GLU A 41 3.82 -8.90 5.12
N GLU A 42 5.12 -8.76 4.86
CA GLU A 42 5.66 -7.59 4.19
C GLU A 42 5.11 -7.46 2.77
N ARG A 43 5.07 -8.56 2.01
CA ARG A 43 4.50 -8.58 0.65
C ARG A 43 3.03 -8.16 0.67
N LYS A 44 2.26 -8.72 1.57
CA LYS A 44 0.84 -8.37 1.73
C LYS A 44 0.67 -6.90 2.03
N HIS A 45 1.46 -6.36 2.95
CA HIS A 45 1.43 -4.94 3.29
C HIS A 45 1.78 -4.06 2.09
N ARG A 46 2.83 -4.39 1.36
CA ARG A 46 3.24 -3.63 0.17
C ARG A 46 2.16 -3.63 -0.90
N LYS A 47 1.52 -4.76 -1.15
CA LYS A 47 0.40 -4.86 -2.11
C LYS A 47 -0.80 -4.03 -1.67
N GLN A 48 -1.17 -4.10 -0.41
CA GLN A 48 -2.26 -3.30 0.15
C GLN A 48 -1.97 -1.81 0.03
N ARG A 49 -0.74 -1.39 0.32
CA ARG A 49 -0.35 0.01 0.19
C ARG A 49 -0.32 0.47 -1.25
N LEU A 50 0.06 -0.40 -2.17
CA LEU A 50 0.00 -0.09 -3.61
C LEU A 50 -1.43 0.21 -4.05
N VAL A 51 -2.37 -0.64 -3.70
CA VAL A 51 -3.79 -0.44 -4.04
C VAL A 51 -4.33 0.81 -3.36
N ALA A 52 -4.03 1.02 -2.10
CA ALA A 52 -4.46 2.22 -1.36
C ALA A 52 -3.90 3.50 -2.00
N SER A 53 -2.66 3.45 -2.48
CA SER A 53 -2.04 4.59 -3.17
C SER A 53 -2.74 4.90 -4.49
N CYS A 54 -3.09 3.89 -5.29
CA CYS A 54 -3.86 4.09 -6.52
C CYS A 54 -5.19 4.76 -6.22
N ARG A 55 -5.88 4.34 -5.17
CA ARG A 55 -7.16 4.93 -4.78
C ARG A 55 -6.99 6.36 -4.28
N ALA A 56 -5.94 6.63 -3.53
CA ALA A 56 -5.64 7.99 -3.06
C ALA A 56 -5.38 8.94 -4.23
N PHE A 57 -4.60 8.49 -5.23
CA PHE A 57 -4.38 9.28 -6.43
C PHE A 57 -5.68 9.55 -7.19
N ALA A 58 -6.57 8.57 -7.27
CA ALA A 58 -7.88 8.76 -7.89
C ALA A 58 -8.72 9.81 -7.14
N LEU A 59 -8.73 9.77 -5.82
CA LEU A 59 -9.45 10.75 -5.00
C LEU A 59 -8.89 12.17 -5.18
N GLU A 60 -7.59 12.31 -5.36
CA GLU A 60 -6.91 13.59 -5.59
C GLU A 60 -6.90 14.01 -7.07
N LYS A 61 -7.65 13.31 -7.92
CA LYS A 61 -7.77 13.60 -9.36
C LYS A 61 -6.50 13.36 -10.19
N PHE A 62 -5.57 12.56 -9.69
CA PHE A 62 -4.41 12.09 -10.46
C PHE A 62 -4.71 10.76 -11.13
N ASP A 63 -5.82 10.70 -11.86
CA ASP A 63 -6.35 9.47 -12.41
C ASP A 63 -6.72 9.59 -13.90
N PHE A 64 -6.15 10.55 -14.60
CA PHE A 64 -6.45 10.81 -16.01
C PHE A 64 -6.06 9.63 -16.89
N GLY A 65 -7.05 9.06 -17.55
CA GLY A 65 -6.85 7.92 -18.44
C GLY A 65 -6.58 6.61 -17.69
N ALA A 66 -6.01 5.65 -18.41
CA ALA A 66 -5.73 4.30 -17.89
C ALA A 66 -4.25 3.89 -18.04
N ALA A 67 -3.39 4.83 -18.41
CA ALA A 67 -1.97 4.57 -18.69
C ALA A 67 -1.07 4.77 -17.46
N GLY A 68 -1.56 5.40 -16.40
CA GLY A 68 -0.80 5.61 -15.18
C GLY A 68 -0.49 4.31 -14.46
N HIS A 69 0.68 4.25 -13.81
CA HIS A 69 1.03 3.07 -13.03
C HIS A 69 1.86 3.44 -11.81
N LEU A 70 1.69 2.64 -10.77
CA LEU A 70 2.50 2.66 -9.56
C LEU A 70 3.14 1.29 -9.39
N THR A 71 4.34 1.27 -8.87
CA THR A 71 5.06 0.02 -8.64
C THR A 71 5.60 -0.04 -7.24
N VAL A 72 5.70 -1.25 -6.71
CA VAL A 72 6.38 -1.53 -5.44
C VAL A 72 7.19 -2.80 -5.60
N ARG A 73 8.46 -2.75 -5.15
CA ARG A 73 9.34 -3.89 -5.25
C ARG A 73 8.90 -5.01 -4.31
N ASP A 74 9.00 -6.26 -4.78
CA ASP A 74 8.76 -7.42 -3.92
C ASP A 74 9.84 -7.50 -2.82
N PRO A 75 9.47 -7.78 -1.56
CA PRO A 75 10.45 -7.83 -0.48
C PRO A 75 11.41 -9.01 -0.53
N GLU A 76 11.02 -10.10 -1.21
CA GLU A 76 11.81 -11.31 -1.33
C GLU A 76 12.60 -11.37 -2.63
N TYR A 77 11.98 -10.95 -3.72
CA TYR A 77 12.55 -11.03 -5.07
C TYR A 77 12.87 -9.61 -5.57
N PRO A 78 14.10 -9.12 -5.40
CA PRO A 78 14.44 -7.72 -5.66
C PRO A 78 14.38 -7.29 -7.14
N HIS A 79 14.33 -8.26 -8.05
CA HIS A 79 14.17 -8.00 -9.49
C HIS A 79 12.71 -8.07 -9.95
N MET A 80 11.78 -8.30 -9.02
CA MET A 80 10.35 -8.35 -9.29
C MET A 80 9.62 -7.22 -8.59
N TYR A 81 8.52 -6.78 -9.17
CA TYR A 81 7.71 -5.71 -8.59
C TYR A 81 6.21 -5.97 -8.84
N TRP A 82 5.42 -5.42 -7.97
CA TRP A 82 3.97 -5.40 -8.09
C TRP A 82 3.54 -4.08 -8.72
N THR A 83 2.53 -4.13 -9.58
CA THR A 83 1.96 -2.95 -10.22
C THR A 83 0.46 -3.10 -10.37
N ASN A 84 -0.24 -1.98 -10.60
CA ASN A 84 -1.65 -2.01 -10.92
C ASN A 84 -1.87 -2.69 -12.30
N PRO A 85 -3.05 -3.31 -12.52
CA PRO A 85 -3.35 -3.93 -13.81
C PRO A 85 -3.31 -2.91 -14.95
N MET A 86 -2.77 -3.32 -16.11
CA MET A 86 -2.72 -2.48 -17.29
C MET A 86 -4.13 -2.10 -17.74
N ALA A 87 -4.28 -0.85 -18.16
CA ALA A 87 -5.53 -0.29 -18.68
C ALA A 87 -6.70 -0.32 -17.67
N VAL A 88 -6.40 -0.42 -16.39
CA VAL A 88 -7.39 -0.31 -15.31
C VAL A 88 -7.25 1.06 -14.65
N HIS A 89 -8.34 1.81 -14.59
CA HIS A 89 -8.37 3.11 -13.92
C HIS A 89 -8.03 2.96 -12.44
N PHE A 90 -7.30 3.93 -11.87
CA PHE A 90 -6.88 3.89 -10.47
C PHE A 90 -8.03 3.71 -9.48
N SER A 91 -9.20 4.24 -9.80
CA SER A 91 -10.40 4.06 -8.96
C SER A 91 -10.93 2.63 -8.94
N GLN A 92 -10.48 1.79 -9.87
CA GLN A 92 -10.93 0.41 -10.05
C GLN A 92 -9.88 -0.63 -9.63
N VAL A 93 -8.72 -0.16 -9.21
CA VAL A 93 -7.64 -1.06 -8.75
C VAL A 93 -8.02 -1.79 -7.48
#